data_2d66dbf58dfa18e655af10fc4d808a29
#
_entry.id   2d66dbf58dfa18e655af10fc4d808a29
#
_cell.length_a   1.000
_cell.length_b   1.000
_cell.length_c   1.000
_cell.angle_alpha   90.00
_cell.angle_beta   90.00
_cell.angle_gamma   90.00
#
_symmetry.space_group_name_H-M   'P 1'
#
loop_
_entity.id
_entity.type
_entity.pdbx_description
1 polymer ?
#
loop_
_entity_poly.entity_id
_entity_poly.type
_entity_poly.pdbx_seq_one_letter_code
_entity_poly.pdbx_strand_id
1 'polypeptide(L)'
;MKYLNILVLFFAQCQGFMVPAGLSPGHYSVAIDSHGNALGEPTLIRSLDSLTSSSSTINRREPPKLPSPTVNCHSRSLNINDFLAAYTAFNNMCDIGEFYPANTAQWVTAGSAVAYMCNYEESSRCWREEYSQTNALLDAGCGKKEIGWVYIDAYKKSYGRENSGVNIC
;
A
#
# COMPACT_ATOMS: atom_id res chain seq x y z
N MET A 1 34.14 -27.91 -33.06
CA MET A 1 32.79 -27.43 -32.70
C MET A 1 32.88 -26.72 -31.35
N LYS A 2 32.65 -25.40 -31.34
CA LYS A 2 32.68 -24.58 -30.09
C LYS A 2 31.25 -24.47 -29.60
N TYR A 3 30.95 -25.05 -28.45
CA TYR A 3 29.65 -24.88 -27.80
C TYR A 3 29.57 -23.51 -27.16
N LEU A 4 28.67 -22.67 -27.65
CA LEU A 4 28.33 -21.37 -27.06
C LEU A 4 27.38 -21.62 -25.91
N ASN A 5 27.86 -21.57 -24.69
CA ASN A 5 27.01 -21.60 -23.48
C ASN A 5 26.28 -20.27 -23.38
N ILE A 6 24.98 -20.26 -23.74
CA ILE A 6 24.09 -19.14 -23.51
C ILE A 6 23.69 -19.19 -22.04
N LEU A 7 24.28 -18.30 -21.24
CA LEU A 7 23.88 -18.07 -19.85
C LEU A 7 22.57 -17.26 -19.88
N VAL A 8 21.44 -17.95 -19.68
CA VAL A 8 20.14 -17.31 -19.52
C VAL A 8 20.08 -16.76 -18.08
N LEU A 9 20.32 -15.48 -17.95
CA LEU A 9 20.10 -14.76 -16.69
C LEU A 9 18.58 -14.61 -16.48
N PHE A 10 18.01 -15.43 -15.63
CA PHE A 10 16.67 -15.22 -15.10
C PHE A 10 16.73 -14.02 -14.15
N PHE A 11 16.32 -12.86 -14.65
CA PHE A 11 15.97 -11.76 -13.74
C PHE A 11 14.67 -12.18 -13.04
N ALA A 12 14.78 -12.50 -11.76
CA ALA A 12 13.62 -12.58 -10.88
C ALA A 12 13.01 -11.16 -10.83
N GLN A 13 12.02 -10.91 -11.68
CA GLN A 13 11.22 -9.71 -11.59
C GLN A 13 10.39 -9.86 -10.33
N CYS A 14 10.61 -8.98 -9.37
CA CYS A 14 9.71 -8.80 -8.24
C CYS A 14 8.39 -8.29 -8.83
N GLN A 15 7.49 -9.22 -9.14
CA GLN A 15 6.19 -8.93 -9.75
C GLN A 15 5.18 -8.79 -8.61
N GLY A 16 5.10 -7.59 -8.03
CA GLY A 16 4.00 -7.27 -7.13
C GLY A 16 2.65 -7.26 -7.87
N PHE A 17 1.56 -7.20 -7.11
CA PHE A 17 0.22 -7.11 -7.66
C PHE A 17 -0.02 -5.75 -8.34
N MET A 18 -0.47 -5.77 -9.59
CA MET A 18 -0.85 -4.57 -10.32
C MET A 18 -2.28 -4.15 -9.94
N VAL A 19 -2.43 -2.99 -9.32
CA VAL A 19 -3.77 -2.40 -9.06
C VAL A 19 -4.42 -2.03 -10.39
N PRO A 20 -5.57 -2.63 -10.75
CA PRO A 20 -6.20 -2.32 -12.02
C PRO A 20 -6.55 -0.83 -12.16
N ALA A 21 -6.29 -0.26 -13.32
CA ALA A 21 -6.73 1.09 -13.63
C ALA A 21 -8.26 1.12 -13.84
N GLY A 22 -8.90 2.24 -13.49
CA GLY A 22 -10.34 2.43 -13.73
C GLY A 22 -11.25 1.72 -12.73
N LEU A 23 -10.73 1.20 -11.62
CA LEU A 23 -11.58 0.75 -10.52
C LEU A 23 -12.43 1.90 -9.97
N SER A 24 -13.66 1.58 -9.57
CA SER A 24 -14.50 2.53 -8.84
C SER A 24 -13.81 2.98 -7.56
N PRO A 25 -13.94 4.27 -7.15
CA PRO A 25 -13.33 4.73 -5.91
C PRO A 25 -13.81 3.95 -4.68
N GLY A 26 -12.88 3.45 -3.87
CA GLY A 26 -13.22 2.62 -2.70
C GLY A 26 -12.06 1.82 -2.13
N HIS A 27 -12.38 1.07 -1.07
CA HIS A 27 -11.49 0.13 -0.39
C HIS A 27 -11.62 -1.25 -1.01
N TYR A 28 -10.48 -1.81 -1.37
CA TYR A 28 -10.35 -3.13 -1.99
C TYR A 28 -9.42 -4.02 -1.18
N SER A 29 -9.60 -5.33 -1.35
CA SER A 29 -8.73 -6.36 -0.81
C SER A 29 -8.45 -7.43 -1.86
N VAL A 30 -7.26 -8.01 -1.81
CA VAL A 30 -6.89 -9.22 -2.58
C VAL A 30 -5.94 -10.07 -1.76
N ALA A 31 -6.05 -11.40 -1.88
CA ALA A 31 -5.03 -12.31 -1.36
C ALA A 31 -3.77 -12.23 -2.23
N ILE A 32 -2.59 -12.28 -1.59
CA ILE A 32 -1.29 -12.27 -2.27
C ILE A 32 -0.45 -13.47 -1.82
N ASP A 33 0.47 -13.90 -2.67
CA ASP A 33 1.50 -14.87 -2.28
C ASP A 33 2.66 -14.18 -1.52
N SER A 34 3.66 -14.95 -1.11
CA SER A 34 4.87 -14.45 -0.42
C SER A 34 5.74 -13.52 -1.28
N HIS A 35 5.47 -13.43 -2.57
CA HIS A 35 6.15 -12.55 -3.53
C HIS A 35 5.32 -11.31 -3.88
N GLY A 36 4.13 -11.15 -3.28
CA GLY A 36 3.21 -10.03 -3.53
C GLY A 36 2.32 -10.21 -4.76
N ASN A 37 2.31 -11.37 -5.43
CA ASN A 37 1.44 -11.60 -6.57
C ASN A 37 0.01 -11.90 -6.12
N ALA A 38 -1.00 -11.35 -6.81
CA ALA A 38 -2.39 -11.63 -6.50
C ALA A 38 -2.76 -13.11 -6.72
N LEU A 39 -3.48 -13.68 -5.78
CA LEU A 39 -4.05 -15.04 -5.83
C LEU A 39 -5.53 -15.04 -6.26
N GLY A 40 -6.02 -13.97 -6.85
CA GLY A 40 -7.39 -13.85 -7.33
C GLY A 40 -7.73 -12.44 -7.76
N GLU A 41 -9.02 -12.20 -7.98
CA GLU A 41 -9.51 -10.87 -8.36
C GLU A 41 -9.70 -9.97 -7.13
N PRO A 42 -9.47 -8.65 -7.26
CA PRO A 42 -9.77 -7.69 -6.22
C PRO A 42 -11.24 -7.68 -5.82
N THR A 43 -11.51 -7.64 -4.52
CA THR A 43 -12.85 -7.50 -3.98
C THR A 43 -13.06 -6.10 -3.44
N LEU A 44 -14.09 -5.40 -3.91
CA LEU A 44 -14.54 -4.13 -3.32
C LEU A 44 -15.17 -4.41 -1.94
N ILE A 45 -14.59 -3.85 -0.89
CA ILE A 45 -15.06 -4.00 0.49
C ILE A 45 -16.01 -2.86 0.88
N ARG A 46 -15.63 -1.61 0.55
CA ARG A 46 -16.41 -0.39 0.85
C ARG A 46 -16.26 0.66 -0.25
N SER A 47 -17.31 1.40 -0.55
CA SER A 47 -17.23 2.56 -1.42
C SER A 47 -16.47 3.72 -0.75
N LEU A 48 -15.92 4.64 -1.54
CA LEU A 48 -15.21 5.80 -1.02
C LEU A 48 -16.12 6.68 -0.14
N ASP A 49 -17.38 6.88 -0.55
CA ASP A 49 -18.35 7.70 0.19
C ASP A 49 -18.60 7.16 1.60
N SER A 50 -18.66 5.83 1.76
CA SER A 50 -18.84 5.21 3.08
C SER A 50 -17.62 5.39 3.99
N LEU A 51 -16.41 5.49 3.43
CA LEU A 51 -15.16 5.71 4.17
C LEU A 51 -14.99 7.19 4.59
N THR A 52 -15.46 8.12 3.79
CA THR A 52 -15.32 9.56 4.08
C THR A 52 -16.37 10.07 5.09
N SER A 53 -17.52 9.40 5.19
CA SER A 53 -18.59 9.77 6.14
C SER A 53 -18.33 9.29 7.58
N SER A 54 -17.37 8.41 7.81
CA SER A 54 -17.03 7.84 9.11
C SER A 54 -16.05 8.76 9.86
N SER A 55 -16.53 9.85 10.44
CA SER A 55 -15.71 10.69 11.34
C SER A 55 -15.72 10.11 12.75
N SER A 56 -14.70 9.34 13.11
CA SER A 56 -14.51 8.92 14.51
C SER A 56 -13.67 9.93 15.27
N THR A 57 -14.21 10.45 16.38
CA THR A 57 -13.45 11.23 17.37
C THR A 57 -12.58 10.26 18.18
N ILE A 58 -11.34 10.06 17.76
CA ILE A 58 -10.43 9.20 18.50
C ILE A 58 -9.48 10.02 19.35
N ASN A 59 -9.37 9.63 20.63
CA ASN A 59 -8.32 10.11 21.54
C ASN A 59 -6.96 9.75 20.93
N ARG A 60 -6.23 10.77 20.46
CA ARG A 60 -4.88 10.61 19.92
C ARG A 60 -3.96 10.10 21.03
N ARG A 61 -3.58 8.84 20.96
CA ARG A 61 -2.34 8.37 21.59
C ARG A 61 -1.19 8.82 20.72
N GLU A 62 -0.07 9.19 21.34
CA GLU A 62 1.17 9.43 20.61
C GLU A 62 1.54 8.13 19.85
N PRO A 63 1.72 8.20 18.52
CA PRO A 63 1.92 6.98 17.74
C PRO A 63 3.23 6.31 18.15
N PRO A 64 3.25 4.97 18.29
CA PRO A 64 4.49 4.26 18.50
C PRO A 64 5.44 4.51 17.33
N LYS A 65 6.71 4.76 17.63
CA LYS A 65 7.73 4.90 16.58
C LYS A 65 7.83 3.61 15.78
N LEU A 66 7.78 3.71 14.46
CA LEU A 66 7.91 2.56 13.58
C LEU A 66 9.27 1.87 13.78
N PRO A 67 9.31 0.56 14.05
CA PRO A 67 10.57 -0.15 14.25
C PRO A 67 11.28 -0.37 12.91
N SER A 68 12.49 0.16 12.77
CA SER A 68 13.40 -0.03 11.62
C SER A 68 12.72 0.07 10.24
N PRO A 69 12.06 1.20 9.92
CA PRO A 69 11.39 1.37 8.64
C PRO A 69 12.41 1.52 7.51
N THR A 70 12.17 0.84 6.39
CA THR A 70 12.94 0.99 5.15
C THR A 70 12.12 1.76 4.14
N VAL A 71 12.61 2.92 3.69
CA VAL A 71 11.94 3.79 2.70
C VAL A 71 12.41 3.44 1.30
N ASN A 72 11.47 3.25 0.38
CA ASN A 72 11.72 3.01 -1.03
C ASN A 72 10.95 4.02 -1.87
N CYS A 73 11.64 4.63 -2.82
CA CYS A 73 11.09 5.69 -3.66
C CYS A 73 11.07 5.28 -5.13
N HIS A 74 10.04 5.73 -5.84
CA HIS A 74 10.01 5.69 -7.30
C HIS A 74 9.95 7.11 -7.86
N SER A 75 10.63 7.35 -8.98
CA SER A 75 10.68 8.66 -9.65
C SER A 75 9.41 8.94 -10.47
N ARG A 76 8.25 8.84 -9.84
CA ARG A 76 6.95 9.16 -10.47
C ARG A 76 6.15 10.02 -9.50
N SER A 77 5.38 10.94 -10.05
CA SER A 77 4.58 11.86 -9.25
C SER A 77 3.13 11.42 -9.16
N LEU A 78 2.50 11.70 -8.02
CA LEU A 78 1.08 11.52 -7.75
C LEU A 78 0.26 12.75 -8.21
N ASN A 79 -0.98 12.53 -8.63
CA ASN A 79 -1.97 13.57 -8.56
C ASN A 79 -2.30 13.83 -7.08
N ILE A 80 -1.92 15.01 -6.58
CA ILE A 80 -2.00 15.31 -5.14
C ILE A 80 -3.45 15.35 -4.64
N ASN A 81 -4.42 15.80 -5.45
CA ASN A 81 -5.81 15.84 -5.04
C ASN A 81 -6.41 14.45 -4.91
N ASP A 82 -6.13 13.57 -5.88
CA ASP A 82 -6.54 12.17 -5.85
C ASP A 82 -5.90 11.46 -4.65
N PHE A 83 -4.61 11.74 -4.41
CA PHE A 83 -3.90 11.15 -3.28
C PHE A 83 -4.45 11.62 -1.93
N LEU A 84 -4.77 12.89 -1.76
CA LEU A 84 -5.36 13.39 -0.52
C LEU A 84 -6.72 12.73 -0.22
N ALA A 85 -7.52 12.47 -1.25
CA ALA A 85 -8.78 11.73 -1.10
C ALA A 85 -8.52 10.26 -0.69
N ALA A 86 -7.61 9.56 -1.40
CA ALA A 86 -7.22 8.19 -1.06
C ALA A 86 -6.60 8.10 0.35
N TYR A 87 -5.70 9.01 0.70
CA TYR A 87 -5.05 9.10 2.01
C TYR A 87 -6.07 9.28 3.15
N THR A 88 -7.02 10.21 2.98
CA THR A 88 -8.04 10.46 3.99
C THR A 88 -8.92 9.23 4.21
N ALA A 89 -9.39 8.62 3.12
CA ALA A 89 -10.23 7.43 3.20
C ALA A 89 -9.47 6.20 3.76
N PHE A 90 -8.18 6.04 3.41
CA PHE A 90 -7.35 4.99 3.96
C PHE A 90 -7.10 5.17 5.47
N ASN A 91 -6.85 6.39 5.91
CA ASN A 91 -6.75 6.70 7.34
C ASN A 91 -8.05 6.37 8.09
N ASN A 92 -9.21 6.69 7.51
CA ASN A 92 -10.50 6.36 8.12
C ASN A 92 -10.74 4.84 8.17
N MET A 93 -10.29 4.10 7.16
CA MET A 93 -10.29 2.64 7.17
C MET A 93 -9.43 2.09 8.31
N CYS A 94 -8.22 2.65 8.51
CA CYS A 94 -7.30 2.22 9.57
C CYS A 94 -7.74 2.65 10.98
N ASP A 95 -8.54 3.72 11.13
CA ASP A 95 -9.03 4.19 12.43
C ASP A 95 -9.88 3.17 13.19
N ILE A 96 -10.56 2.29 12.46
CA ILE A 96 -11.40 1.26 13.05
C ILE A 96 -10.55 0.15 13.70
N GLY A 97 -9.25 0.11 13.41
CA GLY A 97 -8.32 -0.88 13.94
C GLY A 97 -8.68 -2.30 13.54
N GLU A 98 -9.30 -2.46 12.37
CA GLU A 98 -9.64 -3.78 11.83
C GLU A 98 -8.38 -4.62 11.61
N PHE A 99 -8.49 -5.90 11.89
CA PHE A 99 -7.48 -6.88 11.53
C PHE A 99 -7.64 -7.27 10.06
N TYR A 100 -6.51 -7.25 9.37
CA TYR A 100 -6.42 -7.76 8.01
C TYR A 100 -5.61 -9.06 8.01
N PRO A 101 -6.05 -10.09 7.27
CA PRO A 101 -5.37 -11.37 7.22
C PRO A 101 -3.92 -11.25 6.73
N ALA A 102 -3.09 -12.22 7.09
CA ALA A 102 -1.80 -12.43 6.46
C ALA A 102 -1.96 -12.65 4.95
N ASN A 103 -0.92 -12.36 4.20
CA ASN A 103 -0.90 -12.55 2.74
C ASN A 103 -2.06 -11.85 2.04
N THR A 104 -2.29 -10.57 2.40
CA THR A 104 -3.29 -9.73 1.75
C THR A 104 -2.75 -8.34 1.44
N ALA A 105 -3.16 -7.80 0.29
CA ALA A 105 -3.07 -6.39 -0.01
C ALA A 105 -4.42 -5.72 0.27
N GLN A 106 -4.37 -4.56 0.91
CA GLN A 106 -5.51 -3.70 1.19
C GLN A 106 -5.22 -2.32 0.62
N TRP A 107 -6.13 -1.75 -0.14
CA TRP A 107 -5.92 -0.40 -0.68
C TRP A 107 -7.19 0.39 -0.84
N VAL A 108 -7.03 1.69 -0.84
CA VAL A 108 -8.08 2.63 -1.26
C VAL A 108 -7.63 3.30 -2.54
N THR A 109 -8.50 3.30 -3.55
CA THR A 109 -8.31 4.07 -4.77
C THR A 109 -9.23 5.28 -4.79
N ALA A 110 -8.70 6.44 -5.22
CA ALA A 110 -9.45 7.65 -5.53
C ALA A 110 -8.80 8.32 -6.75
N GLY A 111 -9.58 8.46 -7.82
CA GLY A 111 -9.05 8.93 -9.10
C GLY A 111 -7.90 8.06 -9.60
N SER A 112 -6.74 8.68 -9.84
CA SER A 112 -5.53 7.99 -10.28
C SER A 112 -4.62 7.51 -9.14
N ALA A 113 -4.93 7.80 -7.89
CA ALA A 113 -4.05 7.50 -6.75
C ALA A 113 -4.54 6.32 -5.91
N VAL A 114 -3.57 5.63 -5.33
CA VAL A 114 -3.74 4.45 -4.47
C VAL A 114 -2.97 4.67 -3.16
N ALA A 115 -3.66 4.48 -2.04
CA ALA A 115 -3.10 4.38 -0.70
C ALA A 115 -3.22 2.92 -0.26
N TYR A 116 -2.15 2.26 0.21
CA TYR A 116 -2.19 0.82 0.41
C TYR A 116 -1.38 0.32 1.61
N MET A 117 -1.71 -0.92 2.02
CA MET A 117 -0.98 -1.75 2.96
C MET A 117 -0.86 -3.17 2.42
N CYS A 118 0.32 -3.78 2.58
CA CYS A 118 0.55 -5.18 2.29
C CYS A 118 0.93 -5.90 3.59
N ASN A 119 0.22 -6.98 3.90
CA ASN A 119 0.52 -7.91 4.99
C ASN A 119 1.15 -9.17 4.41
N TYR A 120 2.38 -9.50 4.78
CA TYR A 120 3.08 -10.64 4.17
C TYR A 120 2.98 -11.95 4.96
N GLU A 121 3.19 -11.94 6.26
CA GLU A 121 3.33 -13.19 7.03
C GLU A 121 2.28 -13.37 8.14
N GLU A 122 1.85 -12.26 8.75
CA GLU A 122 0.96 -12.30 9.91
C GLU A 122 -0.27 -11.42 9.71
N SER A 123 -1.38 -11.82 10.31
CA SER A 123 -2.54 -10.94 10.42
C SER A 123 -2.19 -9.73 11.27
N SER A 124 -2.44 -8.55 10.77
CA SER A 124 -2.10 -7.33 11.48
C SER A 124 -3.19 -6.25 11.35
N ARG A 125 -3.18 -5.32 12.30
CA ARG A 125 -4.08 -4.17 12.24
C ARG A 125 -3.51 -3.10 11.31
N CYS A 126 -4.38 -2.41 10.60
CA CYS A 126 -4.06 -1.11 10.04
C CYS A 126 -4.24 -0.05 11.14
N TRP A 127 -3.21 0.78 11.34
CA TRP A 127 -3.27 1.89 12.25
C TRP A 127 -3.08 3.21 11.51
N ARG A 128 -3.97 4.16 11.73
CA ARG A 128 -3.86 5.53 11.16
C ARG A 128 -2.50 6.15 11.44
N GLU A 129 -2.01 6.00 12.66
CA GLU A 129 -0.75 6.56 13.11
C GLU A 129 0.45 5.97 12.37
N GLU A 130 0.45 4.66 12.12
CA GLU A 130 1.50 4.00 11.34
C GLU A 130 1.49 4.51 9.90
N TYR A 131 0.32 4.60 9.28
CA TYR A 131 0.20 5.10 7.91
C TYR A 131 0.59 6.57 7.81
N SER A 132 0.21 7.39 8.78
CA SER A 132 0.60 8.81 8.82
C SER A 132 2.11 8.99 8.99
N GLN A 133 2.77 8.21 9.87
CA GLN A 133 4.24 8.21 10.02
C GLN A 133 4.94 7.75 8.75
N THR A 134 4.40 6.68 8.11
CA THR A 134 4.92 6.20 6.83
C THR A 134 4.91 7.29 5.77
N ASN A 135 3.81 8.04 5.64
CA ASN A 135 3.73 9.14 4.69
C ASN A 135 4.68 10.29 5.03
N ALA A 136 4.89 10.59 6.30
CA ALA A 136 5.90 11.58 6.72
C ALA A 136 7.32 11.14 6.33
N LEU A 137 7.64 9.84 6.44
CA LEU A 137 8.93 9.29 5.98
C LEU A 137 9.07 9.35 4.46
N LEU A 138 8.01 9.04 3.71
CA LEU A 138 7.99 9.17 2.25
C LEU A 138 8.16 10.64 1.81
N ASP A 139 7.50 11.57 2.48
CA ASP A 139 7.64 13.00 2.19
C ASP A 139 9.06 13.50 2.42
N ALA A 140 9.71 13.02 3.49
CA ALA A 140 11.08 13.38 3.83
C ALA A 140 12.12 12.72 2.91
N GLY A 141 11.93 11.45 2.55
CA GLY A 141 12.88 10.67 1.78
C GLY A 141 12.69 10.76 0.26
N CYS A 142 11.44 10.78 -0.21
CA CYS A 142 11.12 10.76 -1.64
C CYS A 142 10.66 12.13 -2.17
N GLY A 143 9.96 12.89 -1.35
CA GLY A 143 9.28 14.13 -1.73
C GLY A 143 7.76 14.01 -1.66
N LYS A 144 7.09 15.14 -1.38
CA LYS A 144 5.64 15.19 -1.08
C LYS A 144 4.71 14.68 -2.20
N LYS A 145 5.19 14.64 -3.42
CA LYS A 145 4.41 14.22 -4.59
C LYS A 145 4.92 12.94 -5.22
N GLU A 146 5.96 12.36 -4.65
CA GLU A 146 6.57 11.16 -5.20
C GLU A 146 5.92 9.91 -4.64
N ILE A 147 5.83 8.87 -5.47
CA ILE A 147 5.35 7.54 -5.08
C ILE A 147 6.42 6.78 -4.31
N GLY A 148 5.99 5.80 -3.53
CA GLY A 148 6.89 4.96 -2.78
C GLY A 148 6.20 4.17 -1.69
N TRP A 149 7.00 3.37 -0.99
CA TRP A 149 6.52 2.58 0.14
C TRP A 149 7.54 2.53 1.27
N VAL A 150 7.05 2.23 2.45
CA VAL A 150 7.87 1.95 3.64
C VAL A 150 7.59 0.52 4.07
N TYR A 151 8.63 -0.30 4.12
CA TYR A 151 8.58 -1.64 4.68
C TYR A 151 8.94 -1.59 6.16
N ILE A 152 8.19 -2.31 6.99
CA ILE A 152 8.38 -2.42 8.44
C ILE A 152 8.64 -3.89 8.73
N ASP A 153 9.92 -4.26 8.80
CA ASP A 153 10.35 -5.66 8.91
C ASP A 153 9.80 -6.34 10.17
N ALA A 154 9.80 -5.67 11.31
CA ALA A 154 9.27 -6.20 12.56
C ALA A 154 7.77 -6.53 12.52
N TYR A 155 7.02 -5.96 11.58
CA TYR A 155 5.58 -6.18 11.42
C TYR A 155 5.26 -7.00 10.16
N LYS A 156 6.27 -7.36 9.37
CA LYS A 156 6.12 -8.03 8.08
C LYS A 156 5.04 -7.40 7.20
N LYS A 157 5.04 -6.07 7.15
CA LYS A 157 4.09 -5.30 6.35
C LYS A 157 4.73 -4.07 5.71
N SER A 158 4.10 -3.59 4.67
CA SER A 158 4.42 -2.31 4.07
C SER A 158 3.20 -1.41 3.98
N TYR A 159 3.46 -0.11 3.98
CA TYR A 159 2.50 0.92 3.60
C TYR A 159 3.08 1.73 2.45
N GLY A 160 2.22 2.16 1.55
CA GLY A 160 2.69 2.95 0.43
C GLY A 160 1.62 3.81 -0.21
N ARG A 161 2.09 4.56 -1.22
CA ARG A 161 1.28 5.39 -2.10
C ARG A 161 1.76 5.21 -3.53
N GLU A 162 0.82 5.04 -4.46
CA GLU A 162 1.11 4.70 -5.86
C GLU A 162 0.05 5.28 -6.80
N ASN A 163 0.30 5.21 -8.09
CA ASN A 163 -0.72 5.41 -9.11
C ASN A 163 -1.43 4.10 -9.44
N SER A 164 -2.71 4.16 -9.81
CA SER A 164 -3.41 3.01 -10.37
C SER A 164 -2.73 2.53 -11.67
N GLY A 165 -2.81 1.23 -11.97
CA GLY A 165 -2.10 0.62 -13.10
C GLY A 165 -0.62 0.32 -12.83
N VAL A 166 -0.18 0.38 -11.56
CA VAL A 166 1.20 0.08 -11.13
C VAL A 166 1.18 -1.01 -10.05
N ASN A 167 2.29 -1.73 -9.94
CA ASN A 167 2.44 -2.79 -8.96
C ASN A 167 2.59 -2.22 -7.55
N ILE A 168 1.90 -2.85 -6.62
CA ILE A 168 2.07 -2.68 -5.16
C ILE A 168 2.47 -4.02 -4.55
N CYS A 169 2.97 -4.03 -3.32
CA CYS A 169 3.44 -5.23 -2.64
C CYS A 169 4.60 -5.89 -3.40
#